data_f23cda0cc98c6651b92661c8b64d670e
#
_entry.id   f23cda0cc98c6651b92661c8b64d670e
#
_cell.length_a   1.000
_cell.length_b   1.000
_cell.length_c   1.000
_cell.angle_alpha   90.00
_cell.angle_beta   90.00
_cell.angle_gamma   90.00
#
_symmetry.space_group_name_H-M   'P 1'
#
loop_
_entity.id
_entity.type
_entity.pdbx_description
1 polymer ?
#
loop_
_entity_poly.entity_id
_entity_poly.type
_entity_poly.pdbx_seq_one_letter_code
_entity_poly.pdbx_strand_id
1 'polypeptide(L)'
;MYNQIFFTNVLRLLDEQGMTKSELADYAGISVSFLSDLTNGKANPSLKIMDAIAHALHAPLPALLEITDLDNETLEALAGGRPIPSLPNGLVRVSAILTEFQAFSVKQWDQENRKTLQKKS
;
A
#
# COMPACT_ATOMS: atom_id res chain seq x y z
N MET A 1 7.58 -7.40 -3.77
CA MET A 1 6.79 -6.99 -2.61
C MET A 1 5.88 -5.79 -2.89
N TYR A 2 6.38 -4.71 -3.45
CA TYR A 2 5.56 -3.51 -3.70
C TYR A 2 4.45 -3.75 -4.72
N ASN A 3 4.69 -4.58 -5.72
CA ASN A 3 3.64 -5.00 -6.65
C ASN A 3 2.49 -5.68 -5.94
N GLN A 4 2.79 -6.59 -5.01
CA GLN A 4 1.78 -7.31 -4.26
C GLN A 4 0.96 -6.36 -3.38
N ILE A 5 1.61 -5.39 -2.75
CA ILE A 5 0.91 -4.37 -1.96
C ILE A 5 -0.04 -3.58 -2.86
N PHE A 6 0.48 -3.11 -3.99
CA PHE A 6 -0.30 -2.30 -4.93
C PHE A 6 -1.52 -3.05 -5.47
N PHE A 7 -1.31 -4.23 -6.06
CA PHE A 7 -2.44 -4.92 -6.67
C PHE A 7 -3.42 -5.46 -5.63
N THR A 8 -2.97 -5.78 -4.40
CA THR A 8 -3.87 -6.19 -3.33
C THR A 8 -4.83 -5.06 -2.98
N ASN A 9 -4.31 -3.85 -2.85
CA ASN A 9 -5.15 -2.67 -2.60
C ASN A 9 -6.09 -2.38 -3.77
N VAL A 10 -5.61 -2.54 -5.01
CA VAL A 10 -6.46 -2.38 -6.20
C VAL A 10 -7.63 -3.37 -6.18
N LEU A 11 -7.34 -4.65 -5.92
CA LEU A 11 -8.39 -5.69 -5.88
C LEU A 11 -9.41 -5.42 -4.76
N ARG A 12 -8.94 -4.96 -3.60
CA ARG A 12 -9.83 -4.59 -2.49
C ARG A 12 -10.76 -3.44 -2.89
N LEU A 13 -10.23 -2.40 -3.51
CA LEU A 13 -11.04 -1.26 -3.95
C LEU A 13 -12.02 -1.62 -5.05
N LEU A 14 -11.64 -2.51 -5.97
CA LEU A 14 -12.58 -3.03 -6.97
C LEU A 14 -13.76 -3.71 -6.29
N ASP A 15 -13.48 -4.55 -5.31
CA ASP A 15 -14.51 -5.26 -4.56
C ASP A 15 -15.40 -4.27 -3.79
N GLU A 16 -14.81 -3.33 -3.07
CA GLU A 16 -15.55 -2.33 -2.30
C GLU A 16 -16.43 -1.45 -3.17
N GLN A 17 -15.97 -1.10 -4.37
CA GLN A 17 -16.70 -0.22 -5.29
C GLN A 17 -17.63 -0.97 -6.23
N GLY A 18 -17.61 -2.31 -6.19
CA GLY A 18 -18.40 -3.11 -7.13
C GLY A 18 -17.97 -2.93 -8.58
N MET A 19 -16.70 -2.64 -8.82
CA MET A 19 -16.17 -2.37 -10.15
C MET A 19 -15.48 -3.62 -10.70
N THR A 20 -15.66 -3.89 -12.00
CA THR A 20 -14.98 -4.99 -12.68
C THR A 20 -13.60 -4.56 -13.16
N LYS A 21 -12.72 -5.52 -13.42
CA LYS A 21 -11.41 -5.25 -14.03
C LYS A 21 -11.56 -4.58 -15.40
N SER A 22 -12.57 -4.98 -16.18
CA SER A 22 -12.84 -4.37 -17.48
C SER A 22 -13.18 -2.89 -17.34
N GLU A 23 -14.02 -2.53 -16.36
CA GLU A 23 -14.39 -1.15 -16.11
C GLU A 23 -13.17 -0.33 -15.64
N LEU A 24 -12.37 -0.89 -14.74
CA LEU A 24 -11.16 -0.20 -14.28
C LEU A 24 -10.18 0.03 -15.43
N ALA A 25 -9.96 -0.99 -16.26
CA ALA A 25 -9.05 -0.88 -17.41
C ALA A 25 -9.50 0.22 -18.37
N ASP A 26 -10.81 0.30 -18.62
CA ASP A 26 -11.39 1.31 -19.48
C ASP A 26 -11.19 2.71 -18.90
N TYR A 27 -11.50 2.91 -17.62
CA TYR A 27 -11.31 4.21 -16.95
C TYR A 27 -9.84 4.62 -16.86
N ALA A 28 -8.94 3.67 -16.67
CA ALA A 28 -7.51 3.96 -16.55
C ALA A 28 -6.79 4.06 -17.91
N GLY A 29 -7.47 3.70 -19.00
CA GLY A 29 -6.88 3.74 -20.34
C GLY A 29 -5.83 2.68 -20.58
N ILE A 30 -5.96 1.51 -19.96
CA ILE A 30 -5.06 0.35 -20.15
C ILE A 30 -5.85 -0.85 -20.62
N SER A 31 -5.16 -1.85 -21.17
CA SER A 31 -5.82 -3.08 -21.60
C SER A 31 -6.24 -3.94 -20.41
N VAL A 32 -7.33 -4.70 -20.55
CA VAL A 32 -7.76 -5.67 -19.54
C VAL A 32 -6.68 -6.74 -19.35
N SER A 33 -6.01 -7.13 -20.42
CA SER A 33 -4.93 -8.11 -20.37
C SER A 33 -3.77 -7.62 -19.50
N PHE A 34 -3.37 -6.37 -19.68
CA PHE A 34 -2.31 -5.77 -18.85
C PHE A 34 -2.74 -5.70 -17.38
N LEU A 35 -3.98 -5.27 -17.11
CA LEU A 35 -4.49 -5.19 -15.74
C LEU A 35 -4.54 -6.59 -15.10
N SER A 36 -4.93 -7.62 -15.85
CA SER A 36 -4.92 -9.00 -15.36
C SER A 36 -3.52 -9.47 -15.04
N ASP A 37 -2.54 -9.17 -15.89
CA ASP A 37 -1.13 -9.50 -15.63
C ASP A 37 -0.62 -8.78 -14.38
N LEU A 38 -0.98 -7.53 -14.22
CA LEU A 38 -0.60 -6.74 -13.04
C LEU A 38 -1.17 -7.36 -11.77
N THR A 39 -2.45 -7.69 -11.75
CA THR A 39 -3.10 -8.26 -10.56
C THR A 39 -2.72 -9.71 -10.29
N ASN A 40 -2.12 -10.39 -11.26
CA ASN A 40 -1.55 -11.72 -11.09
C ASN A 40 -0.04 -11.70 -10.80
N GLY A 41 0.54 -10.52 -10.62
CA GLY A 41 1.95 -10.38 -10.32
C GLY A 41 2.90 -10.59 -11.48
N LYS A 42 2.39 -10.59 -12.72
CA LYS A 42 3.18 -10.86 -13.92
C LYS A 42 3.69 -9.61 -14.63
N ALA A 43 3.21 -8.45 -14.23
CA ALA A 43 3.60 -7.18 -14.82
C ALA A 43 3.96 -6.16 -13.75
N ASN A 44 4.88 -5.27 -14.09
CA ASN A 44 5.27 -4.16 -13.24
C ASN A 44 4.71 -2.86 -13.82
N PRO A 45 3.82 -2.16 -13.11
CA PRO A 45 3.27 -0.92 -13.63
C PRO A 45 4.30 0.22 -13.50
N SER A 46 4.30 1.12 -14.47
CA SER A 46 5.01 2.38 -14.30
C SER A 46 4.27 3.26 -13.28
N LEU A 47 4.95 4.27 -12.75
CA LEU A 47 4.32 5.24 -11.85
C LEU A 47 3.13 5.93 -12.54
N LYS A 48 3.25 6.22 -13.84
CA LYS A 48 2.17 6.83 -14.63
C LYS A 48 0.93 5.93 -14.67
N ILE A 49 1.12 4.63 -14.86
CA ILE A 49 0.00 3.66 -14.88
C ILE A 49 -0.60 3.53 -13.49
N MET A 50 0.22 3.47 -12.44
CA MET A 50 -0.28 3.43 -11.05
C MET A 50 -1.14 4.65 -10.75
N ASP A 51 -0.71 5.82 -11.17
CA ASP A 51 -1.46 7.07 -10.99
C ASP A 51 -2.79 7.03 -11.75
N ALA A 52 -2.80 6.53 -12.97
CA ALA A 52 -4.03 6.38 -13.76
C ALA A 52 -5.04 5.43 -13.09
N ILE A 53 -4.55 4.33 -12.54
CA ILE A 53 -5.38 3.38 -11.78
C ILE A 53 -5.92 4.03 -10.51
N ALA A 54 -5.10 4.77 -9.79
CA ALA A 54 -5.52 5.49 -8.59
C ALA A 54 -6.64 6.49 -8.91
N HIS A 55 -6.50 7.27 -9.97
CA HIS A 55 -7.54 8.20 -10.41
C HIS A 55 -8.84 7.47 -10.74
N ALA A 56 -8.76 6.35 -11.46
CA ALA A 56 -9.94 5.57 -11.83
C ALA A 56 -10.67 5.01 -10.60
N LEU A 57 -9.92 4.73 -9.52
CA LEU A 57 -10.47 4.22 -8.26
C LEU A 57 -10.85 5.33 -7.28
N HIS A 58 -10.65 6.59 -7.64
CA HIS A 58 -10.90 7.74 -6.78
C HIS A 58 -10.12 7.65 -5.45
N ALA A 59 -8.91 7.12 -5.50
CA ALA A 59 -8.03 6.98 -4.34
C ALA A 59 -6.70 7.68 -4.61
N PRO A 60 -6.08 8.28 -3.59
CA PRO A 60 -4.73 8.82 -3.77
C PRO A 60 -3.73 7.66 -3.93
N LEU A 61 -2.73 7.84 -4.79
CA LEU A 61 -1.75 6.78 -5.03
C LEU A 61 -1.06 6.28 -3.75
N PRO A 62 -0.68 7.15 -2.79
CA PRO A 62 -0.09 6.66 -1.54
C PRO A 62 -0.97 5.65 -0.80
N ALA A 63 -2.29 5.79 -0.87
CA ALA A 63 -3.20 4.85 -0.22
C ALA A 63 -3.13 3.44 -0.83
N LEU A 64 -2.79 3.35 -2.11
CA LEU A 64 -2.62 2.06 -2.80
C LEU A 64 -1.30 1.38 -2.48
N LEU A 65 -0.39 2.07 -1.81
CA LEU A 65 0.92 1.56 -1.40
C LEU A 65 1.01 1.33 0.11
N GLU A 66 -0.09 1.49 0.82
CA GLU A 66 -0.16 1.22 2.26
C GLU A 66 -0.29 -0.27 2.52
N ILE A 67 0.36 -0.74 3.57
CA ILE A 67 0.38 -2.15 3.94
C ILE A 67 -0.57 -2.49 5.10
N THR A 68 -1.47 -1.58 5.43
CA THR A 68 -2.36 -1.70 6.59
C THR A 68 -3.35 -2.87 6.49
N ASP A 69 -3.65 -3.31 5.27
CA ASP A 69 -4.60 -4.41 5.02
C ASP A 69 -3.93 -5.79 5.01
N LEU A 70 -2.59 -5.81 5.06
CA LEU A 70 -1.84 -7.06 5.02
C LEU A 70 -1.10 -7.25 6.34
N ASP A 71 -1.25 -8.42 6.94
CA ASP A 71 -0.44 -8.78 8.10
C ASP A 71 0.98 -9.21 7.64
N ASN A 72 1.89 -9.33 8.62
CA ASN A 72 3.27 -9.68 8.32
C ASN A 72 3.40 -11.07 7.70
N GLU A 73 2.57 -12.01 8.13
CA GLU A 73 2.58 -13.37 7.60
C GLU A 73 2.15 -13.39 6.13
N THR A 74 1.08 -12.66 5.80
CA THR A 74 0.60 -12.51 4.43
C THR A 74 1.66 -11.85 3.54
N LEU A 75 2.31 -10.79 4.04
CA LEU A 75 3.39 -10.11 3.32
C LEU A 75 4.56 -11.03 3.07
N GLU A 76 4.97 -11.81 4.06
CA GLU A 76 6.07 -12.76 3.90
C GLU A 76 5.74 -13.81 2.84
N ALA A 77 4.51 -14.34 2.85
CA ALA A 77 4.07 -15.32 1.87
C ALA A 77 4.06 -14.75 0.45
N LEU A 78 3.54 -13.53 0.28
CA LEU A 78 3.45 -12.86 -1.03
C LEU A 78 4.82 -12.43 -1.55
N ALA A 79 5.71 -12.03 -0.68
CA ALA A 79 7.05 -11.57 -1.05
C ALA A 79 8.03 -12.73 -1.32
N GLY A 80 7.63 -13.96 -1.02
CA GLY A 80 8.50 -15.12 -1.19
C GLY A 80 9.61 -15.19 -0.15
N GLY A 81 9.48 -14.51 0.98
CA GLY A 81 10.44 -14.49 2.05
C GLY A 81 10.15 -13.42 3.08
N ARG A 82 10.94 -13.39 4.13
CA ARG A 82 10.74 -12.43 5.21
C ARG A 82 11.15 -11.03 4.75
N PRO A 83 10.24 -10.02 4.81
CA PRO A 83 10.62 -8.64 4.50
C PRO A 83 11.69 -8.16 5.49
N ILE A 84 12.66 -7.39 4.99
CA ILE A 84 13.70 -6.82 5.84
C ILE A 84 13.07 -5.71 6.69
N PRO A 85 13.06 -5.84 8.02
CA PRO A 85 12.49 -4.79 8.85
C PRO A 85 13.34 -3.53 8.78
N SER A 86 12.68 -2.39 8.60
CA SER A 86 13.35 -1.09 8.61
C SER A 86 13.52 -0.52 10.01
N LEU A 87 13.00 -1.22 11.03
CA LEU A 87 13.00 -0.76 12.40
C LEU A 87 13.57 -1.84 13.33
N PRO A 88 14.21 -1.44 14.44
CA PRO A 88 14.64 -2.37 15.47
C PRO A 88 13.46 -3.11 16.11
N ASN A 89 13.77 -4.24 16.79
CA ASN A 89 12.77 -4.99 17.55
C ASN A 89 12.11 -4.09 18.59
N GLY A 90 10.80 -4.23 18.73
CA GLY A 90 10.01 -3.44 19.68
C GLY A 90 9.42 -2.18 19.09
N LEU A 91 9.80 -1.81 17.86
CA LEU A 91 9.21 -0.66 17.15
C LEU A 91 8.46 -1.15 15.93
N VAL A 92 7.31 -0.52 15.68
CA VAL A 92 6.47 -0.84 14.51
C VAL A 92 5.97 0.47 13.91
N ARG A 93 5.73 0.46 12.60
CA ARG A 93 5.01 1.55 11.94
C ARG A 93 3.53 1.21 11.93
N VAL A 94 2.70 2.20 12.24
CA VAL A 94 1.24 2.03 12.16
C VAL A 94 0.66 3.16 11.31
N SER A 95 -0.48 2.88 10.68
CA SER A 95 -1.27 3.86 9.98
C SER A 95 -2.65 3.90 10.64
N ALA A 96 -3.18 5.09 10.91
CA ALA A 96 -4.44 5.22 11.62
C ALA A 96 -5.16 6.51 11.19
N ILE A 97 -6.48 6.47 11.23
CA ILE A 97 -7.31 7.66 11.04
C ILE A 97 -7.64 8.21 12.42
N LEU A 98 -7.18 9.43 12.69
CA LEU A 98 -7.23 10.03 14.02
C LEU A 98 -7.83 11.42 13.95
N THR A 99 -8.44 11.87 15.06
CA THR A 99 -8.76 13.29 15.23
C THR A 99 -7.47 14.09 15.31
N GLU A 100 -7.55 15.40 15.10
CA GLU A 100 -6.38 16.28 15.22
C GLU A 100 -5.73 16.21 16.61
N PHE A 101 -6.55 16.13 17.65
CA PHE A 101 -6.05 16.01 19.02
C PHE A 101 -5.29 14.69 19.23
N GLN A 102 -5.87 13.58 18.79
CA GLN A 102 -5.22 12.27 18.90
C GLN A 102 -3.92 12.23 18.08
N ALA A 103 -3.92 12.81 16.88
CA ALA A 103 -2.74 12.88 16.05
C ALA A 103 -1.61 13.66 16.72
N PHE A 104 -1.92 14.72 17.43
CA PHE A 104 -0.92 15.48 18.18
C PHE A 104 -0.18 14.59 19.19
N SER A 105 -0.91 13.81 19.98
CA SER A 105 -0.31 12.91 20.97
C SER A 105 0.55 11.83 20.31
N VAL A 106 0.04 11.23 19.24
CA VAL A 106 0.77 10.17 18.51
C VAL A 106 2.05 10.73 17.90
N LYS A 107 2.02 11.94 17.34
CA LYS A 107 3.21 12.59 16.77
C LYS A 107 4.28 12.86 17.82
N GLN A 108 3.90 13.16 19.05
CA GLN A 108 4.87 13.32 20.13
C GLN A 108 5.59 12.02 20.45
N TRP A 109 4.86 10.92 20.55
CA TRP A 109 5.47 9.59 20.76
C TRP A 109 6.38 9.21 19.60
N ASP A 110 5.94 9.45 18.37
CA ASP A 110 6.73 9.20 17.17
C ASP A 110 8.06 9.96 17.20
N GLN A 111 8.01 11.25 17.54
CA GLN A 111 9.22 12.08 17.63
C GLN A 111 10.20 11.58 18.67
N GLU A 112 9.70 11.20 19.85
CA GLU A 112 10.53 10.64 20.91
C GLU A 112 11.22 9.35 20.48
N ASN A 113 10.48 8.46 19.83
CA ASN A 113 11.02 7.19 19.37
C ASN A 113 12.03 7.38 18.23
N ARG A 114 11.79 8.35 17.33
CA ARG A 114 12.75 8.67 16.26
C ARG A 114 14.06 9.23 16.80
N LYS A 115 14.01 10.01 17.87
CA LYS A 115 15.24 10.50 18.55
C LYS A 115 16.07 9.35 19.08
N THR A 116 15.43 8.33 19.63
CA THR A 116 16.11 7.14 20.10
C THR A 116 16.85 6.41 18.95
N LEU A 117 16.23 6.34 17.77
CA LEU A 117 16.86 5.76 16.59
C LEU A 117 18.08 6.54 16.13
N GLN A 118 18.00 7.87 16.14
CA GLN A 118 19.11 8.74 15.73
C GLN A 118 20.32 8.61 16.65
N LYS A 119 20.10 8.39 17.95
CA LYS A 119 21.20 8.22 18.92
C LYS A 119 21.95 6.92 18.75
N LYS A 120 21.38 5.93 18.08
CA LYS A 120 22.00 4.63 17.87
C LYS A 120 22.78 4.52 16.57
N SER A 121 22.67 5.53 15.74
CA SER A 121 23.46 5.63 14.52
C SER A 121 24.72 6.46 14.76
#